data_d81d1e8d59fc6b3f7f9d08a692190d89
#
_entry.id   d81d1e8d59fc6b3f7f9d08a692190d89
#
_cell.length_a   1.000
_cell.length_b   1.000
_cell.length_c   1.000
_cell.angle_alpha   90.00
_cell.angle_beta   90.00
_cell.angle_gamma   90.00
#
_symmetry.space_group_name_H-M   'P 1'
#
loop_
_entity.id
_entity.type
_entity.pdbx_description
1 polymer ?
#
loop_
_entity_poly.entity_id
_entity_poly.type
_entity_poly.pdbx_seq_one_letter_code
_entity_poly.pdbx_strand_id
1 'polypeptide(L)'
;MRWTPGDRSDIEDMRGASGGGGLGMVPLGIGGFVVVALLSMFTGVNFFSILGGGSPSSNATPVGTSGKTTASPAEERTVDMVDAVARDAQGTWQDLLGSRYQPTKVVLFRDSIQSACGFAQSATGPFYCPGDRKVYLDLSFFEELTQRFGAPGDFAQAYVLAHEIGHHIQNLEGIESRVRQEQRADPSSTNALSVKLELQADCYAGVWGHAASKNGRAAEGKVELDRGDAEAALRAAAAIGDDRLQRLGSGRVMPEKFTHGTSEQRVSWFRRGFDSGEPQACDTFASR
;
A
#
# COMPACT_ATOMS: atom_id res chain seq x y z
N MET A 1 -5.83 -17.35 -8.11
CA MET A 1 -5.16 -16.46 -9.09
C MET A 1 -4.03 -17.22 -9.77
N ARG A 2 -3.93 -17.11 -11.08
CA ARG A 2 -2.83 -17.69 -11.90
C ARG A 2 -1.89 -16.58 -12.33
N TRP A 3 -0.60 -16.83 -12.25
CA TRP A 3 0.45 -15.89 -12.63
C TRP A 3 1.74 -16.66 -12.98
N THR A 4 2.64 -16.00 -13.69
CA THR A 4 3.92 -16.56 -14.07
C THR A 4 5.04 -15.67 -13.55
N PRO A 5 6.09 -16.24 -12.92
CA PRO A 5 7.27 -15.46 -12.49
C PRO A 5 7.84 -14.66 -13.65
N GLY A 6 8.26 -13.43 -13.36
CA GLY A 6 8.95 -12.55 -14.29
C GLY A 6 10.46 -12.53 -14.08
N ASP A 7 11.06 -11.46 -14.55
CA ASP A 7 12.50 -11.22 -14.43
C ASP A 7 12.86 -10.35 -13.22
N ARG A 8 11.85 -9.99 -12.41
CA ARG A 8 11.95 -9.08 -11.26
C ARG A 8 12.46 -7.69 -11.62
N SER A 9 12.34 -7.29 -12.88
CA SER A 9 12.81 -5.98 -13.33
C SER A 9 12.04 -4.82 -12.64
N ASP A 10 10.82 -5.05 -12.15
CA ASP A 10 10.01 -4.08 -11.43
C ASP A 10 10.27 -4.08 -9.91
N ILE A 11 11.16 -4.95 -9.42
CA ILE A 11 11.50 -5.09 -8.01
C ILE A 11 12.87 -4.46 -7.71
N GLU A 12 12.94 -3.65 -6.65
CA GLU A 12 14.18 -3.26 -5.98
C GLU A 12 14.26 -4.00 -4.64
N ASP A 13 15.04 -5.07 -4.59
CA ASP A 13 15.14 -5.92 -3.40
C ASP A 13 16.16 -5.37 -2.40
N MET A 14 15.67 -4.70 -1.37
CA MET A 14 16.46 -4.10 -0.28
C MET A 14 16.38 -4.93 1.02
N ARG A 15 15.82 -6.15 1.00
CA ARG A 15 15.63 -7.00 2.18
C ARG A 15 16.94 -7.40 2.86
N GLY A 16 18.05 -7.39 2.14
CA GLY A 16 19.40 -7.67 2.67
C GLY A 16 20.21 -6.43 3.04
N ALA A 17 19.70 -5.22 2.79
CA ALA A 17 20.38 -3.99 3.12
C ALA A 17 20.17 -3.70 4.63
N SER A 18 21.24 -3.80 5.43
CA SER A 18 21.19 -3.32 6.81
C SER A 18 21.03 -1.81 6.77
N GLY A 19 19.96 -1.30 7.40
CA GLY A 19 19.71 0.14 7.56
C GLY A 19 20.80 0.83 8.37
N GLY A 20 21.97 1.03 7.76
CA GLY A 20 23.03 1.88 8.26
C GLY A 20 22.75 3.33 7.90
N GLY A 21 21.83 3.98 8.59
CA GLY A 21 21.53 5.40 8.41
C GLY A 21 21.73 6.14 9.72
N GLY A 22 22.76 6.99 9.74
CA GLY A 22 22.96 7.96 10.81
C GLY A 22 21.72 8.85 10.95
N LEU A 23 21.30 9.07 12.19
CA LEU A 23 20.20 9.93 12.59
C LEU A 23 20.38 11.37 12.09
N GLY A 24 19.86 11.68 10.94
CA GLY A 24 19.57 13.05 10.51
C GLY A 24 18.08 13.30 10.74
N MET A 25 17.74 14.16 11.70
CA MET A 25 16.36 14.63 11.87
C MET A 25 15.89 15.33 10.59
N VAL A 26 14.92 14.72 9.91
CA VAL A 26 14.18 15.38 8.83
C VAL A 26 12.75 15.62 9.33
N PRO A 27 12.18 16.82 9.16
CA PRO A 27 10.84 17.10 9.65
C PRO A 27 9.80 16.24 8.91
N LEU A 28 9.01 15.47 9.69
CA LEU A 28 7.90 14.68 9.18
C LEU A 28 6.88 15.59 8.48
N GLY A 29 6.67 15.37 7.19
CA GLY A 29 5.52 15.94 6.50
C GLY A 29 4.19 15.34 7.02
N ILE A 30 3.10 16.05 6.82
CA ILE A 30 1.75 15.76 7.39
C ILE A 30 1.28 14.31 7.09
N GLY A 31 1.69 13.70 5.98
CA GLY A 31 1.36 12.29 5.64
C GLY A 31 1.99 11.25 6.57
N GLY A 32 3.21 11.47 7.07
CA GLY A 32 3.84 10.59 8.06
C GLY A 32 3.18 10.63 9.45
N PHE A 33 2.52 11.74 9.77
CA PHE A 33 1.79 11.91 11.04
C PHE A 33 0.55 11.02 11.13
N VAL A 34 -0.14 10.81 10.02
CA VAL A 34 -1.39 10.02 9.97
C VAL A 34 -1.11 8.54 10.22
N VAL A 35 -0.07 8.02 9.61
CA VAL A 35 0.32 6.61 9.77
C VAL A 35 0.82 6.33 11.20
N VAL A 36 1.63 7.20 11.76
CA VAL A 36 2.13 7.08 13.15
C VAL A 36 0.99 7.20 14.16
N ALA A 37 -0.02 8.03 13.92
CA ALA A 37 -1.19 8.15 14.78
C ALA A 37 -2.04 6.87 14.79
N LEU A 38 -2.21 6.22 13.64
CA LEU A 38 -2.92 4.95 13.54
C LEU A 38 -2.18 3.84 14.29
N LEU A 39 -0.88 3.74 14.12
CA LEU A 39 -0.05 2.74 14.81
C LEU A 39 -0.05 2.93 16.32
N SER A 40 0.02 4.17 16.83
CA SER A 40 -0.07 4.46 18.26
C SER A 40 -1.43 4.04 18.85
N MET A 41 -2.51 4.14 18.08
CA MET A 41 -3.83 3.64 18.47
C MET A 41 -3.90 2.10 18.49
N PHE A 42 -3.18 1.42 17.58
CA PHE A 42 -3.27 -0.02 17.43
C PHE A 42 -2.44 -0.81 18.43
N THR A 43 -1.24 -0.33 18.75
CA THR A 43 -0.29 -1.08 19.58
C THR A 43 -0.34 -0.68 21.05
N GLY A 44 -1.04 0.40 21.39
CA GLY A 44 -0.99 1.01 22.72
C GLY A 44 0.39 1.61 23.06
N VAL A 45 1.32 1.61 22.11
CA VAL A 45 2.65 2.21 22.24
C VAL A 45 2.60 3.63 21.70
N ASN A 46 2.99 4.60 22.51
CA ASN A 46 3.03 6.00 22.09
C ASN A 46 4.26 6.24 21.19
N PHE A 47 4.10 6.02 19.89
CA PHE A 47 5.17 6.19 18.90
C PHE A 47 5.69 7.63 18.81
N PHE A 48 4.92 8.62 19.25
CA PHE A 48 5.38 10.01 19.36
C PHE A 48 6.48 10.17 20.42
N SER A 49 6.49 9.36 21.48
CA SER A 49 7.55 9.39 22.49
C SER A 49 8.86 8.74 22.01
N ILE A 50 8.79 7.84 21.03
CA ILE A 50 9.96 7.19 20.43
C ILE A 50 10.62 8.11 19.39
N LEU A 51 9.85 8.92 18.69
CA LEU A 51 10.32 9.90 17.69
C LEU A 51 10.78 11.23 18.29
N GLY A 52 10.38 11.53 19.52
CA GLY A 52 10.65 12.79 20.24
C GLY A 52 11.56 12.67 21.45
N GLY A 53 12.75 12.13 21.29
CA GLY A 53 13.86 12.37 22.23
C GLY A 53 13.91 11.49 23.48
N GLY A 54 14.59 10.38 23.41
CA GLY A 54 15.28 9.71 24.54
C GLY A 54 16.78 9.72 24.28
N SER A 55 17.55 10.25 25.19
CA SER A 55 19.02 10.27 25.11
C SER A 55 19.57 8.84 25.02
N PRO A 56 20.52 8.52 24.12
CA PRO A 56 21.11 7.20 24.03
C PRO A 56 22.09 6.99 25.20
N SER A 57 21.81 6.02 26.03
CA SER A 57 22.81 5.43 26.92
C SER A 57 23.79 4.61 26.07
N SER A 58 25.03 5.09 26.03
CA SER A 58 26.16 4.50 25.33
C SER A 58 26.60 3.22 26.04
N ASN A 59 26.25 2.05 25.49
CA ASN A 59 27.02 0.80 25.60
C ASN A 59 26.50 -0.19 24.54
N ALA A 60 26.86 0.03 23.28
CA ALA A 60 26.68 -0.95 22.23
C ALA A 60 28.05 -1.48 21.81
N THR A 61 28.35 -2.71 22.21
CA THR A 61 29.42 -3.50 21.60
C THR A 61 29.12 -3.68 20.11
N PRO A 62 30.10 -3.51 19.22
CA PRO A 62 29.86 -3.74 17.79
C PRO A 62 29.77 -5.25 17.56
N VAL A 63 28.55 -5.76 17.39
CA VAL A 63 28.35 -7.09 16.82
C VAL A 63 28.38 -6.92 15.30
N GLY A 64 29.56 -7.12 14.72
CA GLY A 64 29.70 -7.36 13.31
C GLY A 64 29.10 -8.71 12.96
N THR A 65 28.26 -8.70 11.94
CA THR A 65 28.27 -9.60 10.77
C THR A 65 26.98 -9.34 10.00
N SER A 66 27.11 -8.79 8.82
CA SER A 66 26.07 -8.77 7.79
C SER A 66 25.71 -10.24 7.47
N GLY A 67 24.78 -10.79 8.23
CA GLY A 67 24.16 -12.07 7.92
C GLY A 67 23.26 -11.87 6.71
N LYS A 68 23.64 -12.38 5.55
CA LYS A 68 22.76 -12.59 4.42
C LYS A 68 21.59 -13.42 4.93
N THR A 69 20.47 -12.78 5.29
CA THR A 69 19.27 -13.50 5.71
C THR A 69 18.80 -14.24 4.48
N THR A 70 19.00 -15.55 4.45
CA THR A 70 18.59 -16.39 3.31
C THR A 70 17.07 -16.41 3.33
N ALA A 71 16.45 -15.79 2.33
CA ALA A 71 15.00 -15.81 2.17
C ALA A 71 14.51 -17.26 2.01
N SER A 72 13.38 -17.58 2.62
CA SER A 72 12.79 -18.91 2.48
C SER A 72 12.21 -19.10 1.06
N PRO A 73 12.08 -20.35 0.56
CA PRO A 73 11.41 -20.58 -0.72
C PRO A 73 9.99 -20.01 -0.80
N ALA A 74 9.28 -19.98 0.33
CA ALA A 74 7.94 -19.39 0.40
C ALA A 74 7.99 -17.86 0.21
N GLU A 75 8.96 -17.21 0.82
CA GLU A 75 9.18 -15.78 0.67
C GLU A 75 9.59 -15.42 -0.77
N GLU A 76 10.50 -16.21 -1.39
CA GLU A 76 10.88 -16.00 -2.79
C GLU A 76 9.70 -16.17 -3.75
N ARG A 77 8.79 -17.14 -3.48
CA ARG A 77 7.54 -17.26 -4.23
C ARG A 77 6.67 -16.00 -4.08
N THR A 78 6.64 -15.40 -2.90
CA THR A 78 5.90 -14.15 -2.68
C THR A 78 6.54 -12.99 -3.48
N VAL A 79 7.86 -12.91 -3.55
CA VAL A 79 8.56 -11.93 -4.41
C VAL A 79 8.19 -12.11 -5.88
N ASP A 80 8.19 -13.34 -6.37
CA ASP A 80 7.78 -13.65 -7.75
C ASP A 80 6.33 -13.26 -8.03
N MET A 81 5.44 -13.46 -7.06
CA MET A 81 4.05 -13.04 -7.15
C MET A 81 3.92 -11.51 -7.17
N VAL A 82 4.65 -10.81 -6.31
CA VAL A 82 4.68 -9.34 -6.29
C VAL A 82 5.19 -8.78 -7.62
N ASP A 83 6.25 -9.36 -8.21
CA ASP A 83 6.75 -8.96 -9.54
C ASP A 83 5.70 -9.19 -10.63
N ALA A 84 5.08 -10.37 -10.65
CA ALA A 84 4.05 -10.69 -11.65
C ALA A 84 2.86 -9.73 -11.59
N VAL A 85 2.41 -9.38 -10.37
CA VAL A 85 1.30 -8.44 -10.15
C VAL A 85 1.72 -7.02 -10.51
N ALA A 86 2.91 -6.57 -10.10
CA ALA A 86 3.42 -5.23 -10.42
C ALA A 86 3.49 -5.03 -11.95
N ARG A 87 4.11 -5.97 -12.64
CA ARG A 87 4.22 -5.95 -14.10
C ARG A 87 2.85 -5.92 -14.79
N ASP A 88 1.92 -6.78 -14.36
CA ASP A 88 0.59 -6.87 -14.97
C ASP A 88 -0.25 -5.62 -14.70
N ALA A 89 -0.21 -5.09 -13.49
CA ALA A 89 -0.91 -3.85 -13.15
C ALA A 89 -0.33 -2.66 -13.93
N GLN A 90 0.97 -2.54 -14.01
CA GLN A 90 1.63 -1.50 -14.80
C GLN A 90 1.31 -1.61 -16.30
N GLY A 91 1.30 -2.84 -16.86
CA GLY A 91 0.88 -3.08 -18.23
C GLY A 91 -0.57 -2.64 -18.48
N THR A 92 -1.47 -2.96 -17.57
CA THR A 92 -2.88 -2.52 -17.64
C THR A 92 -2.98 -1.00 -17.63
N TRP A 93 -2.25 -0.31 -16.76
CA TRP A 93 -2.26 1.15 -16.69
C TRP A 93 -1.56 1.81 -17.88
N GLN A 94 -0.52 1.18 -18.43
CA GLN A 94 0.10 1.62 -19.69
C GLN A 94 -0.89 1.57 -20.86
N ASP A 95 -1.72 0.52 -20.94
CA ASP A 95 -2.76 0.39 -21.97
C ASP A 95 -3.86 1.46 -21.81
N LEU A 96 -4.24 1.78 -20.56
CA LEU A 96 -5.31 2.76 -20.28
C LEU A 96 -4.86 4.22 -20.39
N LEU A 97 -3.64 4.55 -19.98
CA LEU A 97 -3.13 5.94 -19.91
C LEU A 97 -2.21 6.29 -21.09
N GLY A 98 -1.72 5.29 -21.83
CA GLY A 98 -0.81 5.49 -22.97
C GLY A 98 0.47 6.24 -22.55
N SER A 99 0.82 7.27 -23.29
CA SER A 99 2.03 8.08 -23.04
C SER A 99 2.03 8.88 -21.72
N ARG A 100 0.91 8.97 -21.03
CA ARG A 100 0.82 9.62 -19.71
C ARG A 100 1.32 8.71 -18.57
N TYR A 101 1.36 7.40 -18.81
CA TYR A 101 1.86 6.46 -17.82
C TYR A 101 3.38 6.54 -17.72
N GLN A 102 3.90 6.46 -16.51
CA GLN A 102 5.32 6.32 -16.20
C GLN A 102 5.48 5.15 -15.22
N PRO A 103 6.39 4.20 -15.48
CA PRO A 103 6.55 3.04 -14.61
C PRO A 103 6.99 3.40 -13.19
N THR A 104 6.56 2.58 -12.22
CA THR A 104 7.03 2.62 -10.84
C THR A 104 7.83 1.36 -10.51
N LYS A 105 8.57 1.37 -9.39
CA LYS A 105 9.25 0.21 -8.82
C LYS A 105 8.62 -0.18 -7.49
N VAL A 106 8.69 -1.47 -7.17
CA VAL A 106 8.34 -1.99 -5.86
C VAL A 106 9.63 -2.24 -5.08
N VAL A 107 9.83 -1.50 -4.00
CA VAL A 107 10.97 -1.66 -3.09
C VAL A 107 10.57 -2.64 -1.99
N LEU A 108 11.23 -3.80 -1.96
CA LEU A 108 11.06 -4.77 -0.89
C LEU A 108 12.06 -4.48 0.22
N PHE A 109 11.59 -4.41 1.46
CA PHE A 109 12.46 -4.14 2.62
C PHE A 109 12.10 -5.04 3.81
N ARG A 110 12.90 -4.99 4.87
CA ARG A 110 12.64 -5.61 6.17
C ARG A 110 12.82 -4.58 7.27
N ASP A 111 11.96 -4.65 8.27
CA ASP A 111 11.99 -3.85 9.49
C ASP A 111 11.84 -2.35 9.24
N SER A 112 12.74 -1.74 8.47
CA SER A 112 12.73 -0.30 8.23
C SER A 112 13.42 0.09 6.92
N ILE A 113 12.98 1.22 6.35
CA ILE A 113 13.53 1.77 5.11
C ILE A 113 13.51 3.29 5.15
N GLN A 114 14.49 3.92 4.51
CA GLN A 114 14.48 5.35 4.21
C GLN A 114 13.98 5.57 2.78
N SER A 115 12.87 6.30 2.64
CA SER A 115 12.33 6.74 1.35
C SER A 115 12.48 8.25 1.19
N ALA A 116 12.16 8.79 0.01
CA ALA A 116 12.07 10.24 -0.18
C ALA A 116 10.91 10.89 0.63
N CYS A 117 9.96 10.09 1.10
CA CYS A 117 8.87 10.53 1.96
C CYS A 117 9.19 10.47 3.46
N GLY A 118 10.37 9.98 3.83
CA GLY A 118 10.82 9.84 5.20
C GLY A 118 11.15 8.40 5.57
N PHE A 119 11.43 8.21 6.86
CA PHE A 119 11.71 6.89 7.44
C PHE A 119 10.40 6.14 7.67
N ALA A 120 10.37 4.88 7.26
CA ALA A 120 9.24 3.98 7.46
C ALA A 120 9.71 2.67 8.12
N GLN A 121 8.79 2.05 8.86
CA GLN A 121 8.98 0.74 9.50
C GLN A 121 7.95 -0.25 8.98
N SER A 122 8.18 -1.55 9.14
CA SER A 122 7.24 -2.62 8.75
C SER A 122 5.83 -2.38 9.28
N ALA A 123 5.73 -1.87 10.50
CA ALA A 123 4.46 -1.50 11.13
C ALA A 123 3.68 -0.38 10.40
N THR A 124 4.30 0.32 9.46
CA THR A 124 3.63 1.33 8.60
C THR A 124 2.69 0.67 7.59
N GLY A 125 2.92 -0.62 7.29
CA GLY A 125 2.30 -1.31 6.17
C GLY A 125 2.90 -0.91 4.82
N PRO A 126 2.39 -1.44 3.72
CA PRO A 126 2.73 -0.99 2.38
C PRO A 126 2.38 0.48 2.17
N PHE A 127 3.15 1.17 1.34
CA PHE A 127 2.84 2.56 0.98
C PHE A 127 3.46 2.97 -0.34
N TYR A 128 2.82 3.90 -1.03
CA TYR A 128 3.39 4.62 -2.16
C TYR A 128 4.04 5.93 -1.70
N CYS A 129 5.24 6.22 -2.18
CA CYS A 129 5.91 7.50 -1.93
C CYS A 129 5.91 8.37 -3.20
N PRO A 130 5.17 9.49 -3.22
CA PRO A 130 5.15 10.38 -4.38
C PRO A 130 6.47 11.12 -4.61
N GLY A 131 7.33 11.21 -3.59
CA GLY A 131 8.63 11.91 -3.68
C GLY A 131 9.63 11.21 -4.59
N ASP A 132 9.66 9.89 -4.60
CA ASP A 132 10.51 9.07 -5.47
C ASP A 132 9.70 8.19 -6.43
N ARG A 133 8.37 8.23 -6.34
CA ARG A 133 7.43 7.48 -7.18
C ARG A 133 7.62 5.97 -7.09
N LYS A 134 7.81 5.45 -5.88
CA LYS A 134 8.00 4.02 -5.62
C LYS A 134 6.96 3.49 -4.64
N VAL A 135 6.61 2.23 -4.80
CA VAL A 135 5.85 1.46 -3.83
C VAL A 135 6.81 0.77 -2.88
N TYR A 136 6.55 0.82 -1.59
CA TYR A 136 7.35 0.20 -0.54
C TYR A 136 6.55 -0.89 0.16
N LEU A 137 7.16 -2.06 0.31
CA LEU A 137 6.49 -3.24 0.85
C LEU A 137 7.43 -4.06 1.71
N ASP A 138 7.07 -4.27 2.97
CA ASP A 138 7.61 -5.36 3.79
C ASP A 138 6.71 -6.59 3.63
N LEU A 139 7.30 -7.72 3.23
CA LEU A 139 6.54 -8.96 2.99
C LEU A 139 5.87 -9.51 4.25
N SER A 140 6.34 -9.15 5.45
CA SER A 140 5.70 -9.52 6.72
C SER A 140 4.25 -9.01 6.82
N PHE A 141 3.93 -7.92 6.14
CA PHE A 141 2.55 -7.41 6.06
C PHE A 141 1.57 -8.44 5.49
N PHE A 142 2.00 -9.25 4.52
CA PHE A 142 1.14 -10.27 3.93
C PHE A 142 0.81 -11.42 4.91
N GLU A 143 1.73 -11.70 5.83
CA GLU A 143 1.46 -12.62 6.94
C GLU A 143 0.42 -12.02 7.90
N GLU A 144 0.54 -10.75 8.23
CA GLU A 144 -0.45 -10.03 9.05
C GLU A 144 -1.82 -9.97 8.35
N LEU A 145 -1.85 -9.70 7.04
CA LEU A 145 -3.08 -9.69 6.25
C LEU A 145 -3.84 -11.02 6.35
N THR A 146 -3.10 -12.12 6.34
CA THR A 146 -3.65 -13.46 6.49
C THR A 146 -4.07 -13.78 7.93
N GLN A 147 -3.15 -13.60 8.88
CA GLN A 147 -3.31 -14.09 10.26
C GLN A 147 -4.18 -13.17 11.11
N ARG A 148 -4.00 -11.87 10.97
CA ARG A 148 -4.65 -10.85 11.81
C ARG A 148 -5.92 -10.31 11.18
N PHE A 149 -5.90 -10.09 9.88
CA PHE A 149 -7.04 -9.49 9.17
C PHE A 149 -7.96 -10.51 8.51
N GLY A 150 -7.57 -11.80 8.48
CA GLY A 150 -8.41 -12.88 7.95
C GLY A 150 -8.69 -12.76 6.46
N ALA A 151 -7.73 -12.21 5.70
CA ALA A 151 -7.80 -12.06 4.25
C ALA A 151 -6.65 -12.84 3.57
N PRO A 152 -6.69 -14.19 3.58
CA PRO A 152 -5.67 -15.01 2.95
C PRO A 152 -5.82 -15.03 1.43
N GLY A 153 -4.74 -15.41 0.76
CA GLY A 153 -4.68 -15.71 -0.67
C GLY A 153 -3.93 -14.69 -1.50
N ASP A 154 -3.38 -15.17 -2.61
CA ASP A 154 -2.53 -14.38 -3.50
C ASP A 154 -3.24 -13.10 -3.98
N PHE A 155 -4.56 -13.17 -4.26
CA PHE A 155 -5.28 -12.01 -4.75
C PHE A 155 -5.59 -10.96 -3.67
N ALA A 156 -5.70 -11.34 -2.40
CA ALA A 156 -5.78 -10.38 -1.31
C ALA A 156 -4.48 -9.54 -1.21
N GLN A 157 -3.33 -10.18 -1.41
CA GLN A 157 -2.02 -9.52 -1.45
C GLN A 157 -1.87 -8.67 -2.71
N ALA A 158 -2.31 -9.20 -3.87
CA ALA A 158 -2.33 -8.49 -5.14
C ALA A 158 -3.19 -7.22 -5.11
N TYR A 159 -4.34 -7.26 -4.42
CA TYR A 159 -5.18 -6.09 -4.22
C TYR A 159 -4.43 -4.96 -3.49
N VAL A 160 -3.70 -5.29 -2.43
CA VAL A 160 -2.91 -4.27 -1.69
C VAL A 160 -1.89 -3.62 -2.62
N LEU A 161 -1.14 -4.41 -3.37
CA LEU A 161 -0.16 -3.87 -4.31
C LEU A 161 -0.82 -3.01 -5.40
N ALA A 162 -1.95 -3.45 -5.95
CA ALA A 162 -2.70 -2.69 -6.95
C ALA A 162 -3.26 -1.37 -6.38
N HIS A 163 -3.62 -1.35 -5.09
CA HIS A 163 -4.02 -0.14 -4.37
C HIS A 163 -2.86 0.87 -4.28
N GLU A 164 -1.65 0.43 -3.92
CA GLU A 164 -0.47 1.30 -3.89
C GLU A 164 -0.10 1.83 -5.29
N ILE A 165 -0.26 1.00 -6.33
CA ILE A 165 -0.14 1.45 -7.72
C ILE A 165 -1.26 2.46 -8.07
N GLY A 166 -2.45 2.33 -7.48
CA GLY A 166 -3.52 3.33 -7.58
C GLY A 166 -3.08 4.71 -7.10
N HIS A 167 -2.35 4.80 -5.99
CA HIS A 167 -1.74 6.07 -5.54
C HIS A 167 -0.70 6.60 -6.52
N HIS A 168 0.05 5.72 -7.19
CA HIS A 168 0.94 6.12 -8.27
C HIS A 168 0.17 6.80 -9.41
N ILE A 169 -0.96 6.23 -9.82
CA ILE A 169 -1.83 6.83 -10.84
C ILE A 169 -2.35 8.20 -10.40
N GLN A 170 -2.80 8.34 -9.15
CA GLN A 170 -3.23 9.63 -8.60
C GLN A 170 -2.12 10.68 -8.67
N ASN A 171 -0.88 10.28 -8.40
CA ASN A 171 0.26 11.17 -8.51
C ASN A 171 0.54 11.58 -9.96
N LEU A 172 0.52 10.63 -10.91
CA LEU A 172 0.69 10.90 -12.35
C LEU A 172 -0.40 11.83 -12.90
N GLU A 173 -1.65 11.66 -12.47
CA GLU A 173 -2.79 12.47 -12.88
C GLU A 173 -2.88 13.81 -12.10
N GLY A 174 -1.95 14.10 -11.18
CA GLY A 174 -1.90 15.33 -10.40
C GLY A 174 -3.00 15.46 -9.35
N ILE A 175 -3.76 14.39 -9.10
CA ILE A 175 -4.87 14.35 -8.13
C ILE A 175 -4.33 14.57 -6.72
N GLU A 176 -3.27 13.85 -6.36
CA GLU A 176 -2.67 13.95 -5.03
C GLU A 176 -2.14 15.37 -4.72
N SER A 177 -1.49 16.02 -5.68
CA SER A 177 -0.97 17.37 -5.49
C SER A 177 -2.10 18.40 -5.29
N ARG A 178 -3.21 18.26 -6.01
CA ARG A 178 -4.42 19.07 -5.85
C ARG A 178 -5.04 18.88 -4.47
N VAL A 179 -5.22 17.62 -4.05
CA VAL A 179 -5.77 17.30 -2.72
C VAL A 179 -4.89 17.88 -1.60
N ARG A 180 -3.57 17.74 -1.70
CA ARG A 180 -2.64 18.33 -0.73
C ARG A 180 -2.74 19.88 -0.67
N GLN A 181 -3.03 20.52 -1.80
CA GLN A 181 -3.27 21.96 -1.83
C GLN A 181 -4.57 22.32 -1.11
N GLU A 182 -5.65 21.57 -1.35
CA GLU A 182 -6.94 21.76 -0.67
C GLU A 182 -6.83 21.51 0.84
N GLN A 183 -6.13 20.45 1.27
CA GLN A 183 -5.88 20.17 2.69
C GLN A 183 -5.10 21.31 3.39
N ARG A 184 -4.14 21.93 2.68
CA ARG A 184 -3.42 23.10 3.24
C ARG A 184 -4.29 24.34 3.31
N ALA A 185 -5.19 24.53 2.38
CA ALA A 185 -6.13 25.66 2.36
C ALA A 185 -7.23 25.52 3.43
N ASP A 186 -7.70 24.30 3.66
CA ASP A 186 -8.67 23.96 4.71
C ASP A 186 -8.24 22.71 5.48
N PRO A 187 -7.52 22.86 6.60
CA PRO A 187 -7.09 21.75 7.43
C PRO A 187 -8.24 20.91 8.02
N SER A 188 -9.45 21.48 8.13
CA SER A 188 -10.61 20.75 8.65
C SER A 188 -11.11 19.68 7.69
N SER A 189 -10.85 19.82 6.39
CA SER A 189 -11.20 18.87 5.34
C SER A 189 -10.19 17.72 5.17
N THR A 190 -9.05 17.74 5.88
CA THR A 190 -7.93 16.82 5.67
C THR A 190 -8.35 15.35 5.66
N ASN A 191 -9.06 14.90 6.69
CA ASN A 191 -9.47 13.49 6.80
C ASN A 191 -10.45 13.10 5.69
N ALA A 192 -11.43 13.94 5.40
CA ALA A 192 -12.41 13.67 4.35
C ALA A 192 -11.76 13.58 2.96
N LEU A 193 -10.78 14.43 2.68
CA LEU A 193 -10.02 14.40 1.42
C LEU A 193 -9.10 13.18 1.36
N SER A 194 -8.49 12.78 2.47
CA SER A 194 -7.71 11.54 2.55
C SER A 194 -8.57 10.32 2.24
N VAL A 195 -9.75 10.21 2.86
CA VAL A 195 -10.71 9.13 2.56
C VAL A 195 -11.04 9.07 1.07
N LYS A 196 -11.25 10.22 0.40
CA LYS A 196 -11.52 10.24 -1.05
C LYS A 196 -10.35 9.71 -1.88
N LEU A 197 -9.11 10.02 -1.52
CA LEU A 197 -7.91 9.47 -2.18
C LEU A 197 -7.86 7.94 -2.01
N GLU A 198 -8.05 7.45 -0.81
CA GLU A 198 -8.03 6.01 -0.52
C GLU A 198 -9.10 5.24 -1.28
N LEU A 199 -10.33 5.73 -1.28
CA LEU A 199 -11.43 5.12 -2.01
C LEU A 199 -11.21 5.13 -3.53
N GLN A 200 -10.54 6.15 -4.05
CA GLN A 200 -10.17 6.18 -5.46
C GLN A 200 -9.08 5.16 -5.77
N ALA A 201 -8.08 4.98 -4.88
CA ALA A 201 -7.05 3.95 -5.03
C ALA A 201 -7.67 2.54 -4.99
N ASP A 202 -8.67 2.30 -4.12
CA ASP A 202 -9.44 1.05 -4.12
C ASP A 202 -10.16 0.81 -5.45
N CYS A 203 -10.76 1.87 -6.02
CA CYS A 203 -11.42 1.78 -7.32
C CYS A 203 -10.41 1.47 -8.44
N TYR A 204 -9.25 2.09 -8.44
CA TYR A 204 -8.18 1.81 -9.39
C TYR A 204 -7.65 0.37 -9.27
N ALA A 205 -7.53 -0.16 -8.04
CA ALA A 205 -7.25 -1.58 -7.83
C ALA A 205 -8.34 -2.47 -8.45
N GLY A 206 -9.61 -2.05 -8.36
CA GLY A 206 -10.73 -2.70 -9.02
C GLY A 206 -10.62 -2.67 -10.54
N VAL A 207 -10.22 -1.55 -11.15
CA VAL A 207 -10.00 -1.43 -12.60
C VAL A 207 -8.95 -2.43 -13.09
N TRP A 208 -7.83 -2.57 -12.38
CA TRP A 208 -6.86 -3.63 -12.67
C TRP A 208 -7.47 -5.01 -12.50
N GLY A 209 -8.20 -5.26 -11.42
CA GLY A 209 -8.89 -6.53 -11.16
C GLY A 209 -9.86 -6.90 -12.29
N HIS A 210 -10.57 -5.93 -12.87
CA HIS A 210 -11.39 -6.13 -14.06
C HIS A 210 -10.56 -6.66 -15.24
N ALA A 211 -9.43 -6.04 -15.51
CA ALA A 211 -8.54 -6.50 -16.57
C ALA A 211 -8.07 -7.94 -16.29
N ALA A 212 -7.63 -8.22 -15.06
CA ALA A 212 -7.14 -9.53 -14.63
C ALA A 212 -8.24 -10.62 -14.61
N SER A 213 -9.51 -10.24 -14.57
CA SER A 213 -10.65 -11.19 -14.62
C SER A 213 -10.94 -11.77 -16.01
N LYS A 214 -10.33 -11.22 -17.07
CA LYS A 214 -10.55 -11.69 -18.44
C LYS A 214 -9.87 -13.03 -18.66
N ASN A 215 -10.60 -13.99 -19.25
CA ASN A 215 -10.10 -15.32 -19.53
C ASN A 215 -8.95 -15.33 -20.56
N GLY A 216 -8.02 -16.26 -20.40
CA GLY A 216 -6.94 -16.49 -21.36
C GLY A 216 -5.66 -15.69 -21.09
N ARG A 217 -5.67 -14.77 -20.13
CA ARG A 217 -4.53 -13.91 -19.83
C ARG A 217 -3.31 -14.69 -19.31
N ALA A 218 -3.55 -15.77 -18.54
CA ALA A 218 -2.47 -16.62 -18.04
C ALA A 218 -1.64 -17.25 -19.17
N ALA A 219 -2.28 -17.56 -20.30
CA ALA A 219 -1.58 -18.07 -21.48
C ALA A 219 -0.65 -17.00 -22.13
N GLU A 220 -0.92 -15.73 -21.89
CA GLU A 220 -0.09 -14.60 -22.32
C GLU A 220 0.99 -14.20 -21.30
N GLY A 221 1.15 -14.97 -20.20
CA GLY A 221 2.06 -14.66 -19.11
C GLY A 221 1.59 -13.53 -18.18
N LYS A 222 0.31 -13.15 -18.27
CA LYS A 222 -0.33 -12.13 -17.45
C LYS A 222 -1.04 -12.74 -16.25
N VAL A 223 -1.42 -11.89 -15.28
CA VAL A 223 -2.25 -12.31 -14.15
C VAL A 223 -3.66 -12.62 -14.64
N GLU A 224 -4.20 -13.75 -14.21
CA GLU A 224 -5.58 -14.14 -14.48
C GLU A 224 -6.26 -14.60 -13.19
N LEU A 225 -7.44 -14.04 -12.92
CA LEU A 225 -8.20 -14.38 -11.72
C LEU A 225 -8.91 -15.71 -11.87
N ASP A 226 -8.96 -16.46 -10.77
CA ASP A 226 -9.81 -17.64 -10.61
C ASP A 226 -11.13 -17.27 -9.93
N ARG A 227 -12.09 -18.21 -9.97
CA ARG A 227 -13.37 -18.01 -9.28
C ARG A 227 -13.12 -17.80 -7.78
N GLY A 228 -13.69 -16.75 -7.20
CA GLY A 228 -13.56 -16.42 -5.77
C GLY A 228 -12.43 -15.44 -5.42
N ASP A 229 -11.57 -15.12 -6.37
CA ASP A 229 -10.49 -14.16 -6.13
C ASP A 229 -11.02 -12.75 -5.89
N ALA A 230 -12.02 -12.31 -6.67
CA ALA A 230 -12.66 -11.01 -6.46
C ALA A 230 -13.25 -10.87 -5.04
N GLU A 231 -13.88 -11.95 -4.53
CA GLU A 231 -14.38 -11.99 -3.15
C GLU A 231 -13.24 -11.95 -2.13
N ALA A 232 -12.06 -12.51 -2.44
CA ALA A 232 -10.89 -12.39 -1.57
C ALA A 232 -10.40 -10.95 -1.46
N ALA A 233 -10.35 -10.20 -2.59
CA ALA A 233 -10.05 -8.78 -2.58
C ALA A 233 -11.07 -7.96 -1.78
N LEU A 234 -12.37 -8.24 -1.97
CA LEU A 234 -13.42 -7.57 -1.21
C LEU A 234 -13.28 -7.81 0.31
N ARG A 235 -12.89 -9.04 0.71
CA ARG A 235 -12.59 -9.32 2.12
C ARG A 235 -11.35 -8.56 2.61
N ALA A 236 -10.31 -8.45 1.79
CA ALA A 236 -9.12 -7.68 2.13
C ALA A 236 -9.45 -6.18 2.30
N ALA A 237 -10.17 -5.59 1.35
CA ALA A 237 -10.63 -4.21 1.43
C ALA A 237 -11.47 -3.96 2.69
N ALA A 238 -12.42 -4.87 2.99
CA ALA A 238 -13.22 -4.79 4.21
C ALA A 238 -12.38 -4.95 5.49
N ALA A 239 -11.30 -5.73 5.44
CA ALA A 239 -10.47 -6.03 6.60
C ALA A 239 -9.66 -4.84 7.08
N ILE A 240 -9.30 -3.93 6.18
CA ILE A 240 -8.46 -2.77 6.44
C ILE A 240 -9.22 -1.44 6.40
N GLY A 241 -10.55 -1.47 6.51
CA GLY A 241 -11.36 -0.27 6.72
C GLY A 241 -11.22 0.28 8.14
N ASP A 242 -11.23 1.62 8.28
CA ASP A 242 -11.02 2.32 9.55
C ASP A 242 -11.99 1.88 10.66
N ASP A 243 -13.25 1.64 10.31
CA ASP A 243 -14.27 1.19 11.26
C ASP A 243 -13.94 -0.18 11.86
N ARG A 244 -13.40 -1.10 11.06
CA ARG A 244 -12.98 -2.42 11.52
C ARG A 244 -11.68 -2.33 12.32
N LEU A 245 -10.70 -1.58 11.80
CA LEU A 245 -9.41 -1.42 12.46
C LEU A 245 -9.58 -0.76 13.84
N GLN A 246 -10.37 0.30 13.97
CA GLN A 246 -10.64 0.95 15.24
C GLN A 246 -11.39 0.05 16.22
N ARG A 247 -12.34 -0.76 15.72
CA ARG A 247 -13.06 -1.74 16.54
C ARG A 247 -12.14 -2.79 17.13
N LEU A 248 -11.18 -3.30 16.32
CA LEU A 248 -10.18 -4.28 16.76
C LEU A 248 -9.16 -3.69 17.74
N GLY A 249 -8.75 -2.42 17.55
CA GLY A 249 -7.73 -1.76 18.36
C GLY A 249 -8.28 -1.17 19.65
N SER A 250 -9.27 -0.30 19.57
CA SER A 250 -9.79 0.47 20.72
C SER A 250 -11.20 0.06 21.16
N GLY A 251 -11.87 -0.83 20.43
CA GLY A 251 -13.26 -1.21 20.66
C GLY A 251 -14.29 -0.13 20.31
N ARG A 252 -13.84 1.07 19.94
CA ARG A 252 -14.71 2.23 19.68
C ARG A 252 -14.43 2.81 18.29
N VAL A 253 -15.51 3.04 17.54
CA VAL A 253 -15.45 3.65 16.20
C VAL A 253 -15.66 5.16 16.32
N MET A 254 -14.75 5.93 15.68
CA MET A 254 -14.74 7.39 15.63
C MET A 254 -14.66 7.84 14.16
N PRO A 255 -15.81 8.04 13.48
CA PRO A 255 -15.83 8.35 12.04
C PRO A 255 -15.08 9.63 11.67
N GLU A 256 -15.04 10.61 12.57
CA GLU A 256 -14.31 11.87 12.39
C GLU A 256 -12.78 11.70 12.31
N LYS A 257 -12.27 10.53 12.70
CA LYS A 257 -10.85 10.16 12.62
C LYS A 257 -10.53 9.23 11.46
N PHE A 258 -11.48 8.94 10.60
CA PHE A 258 -11.23 8.10 9.44
C PHE A 258 -10.33 8.81 8.44
N THR A 259 -9.37 8.07 7.93
CA THR A 259 -8.42 8.50 6.90
C THR A 259 -8.43 7.60 5.68
N HIS A 260 -8.92 6.35 5.82
CA HIS A 260 -9.02 5.35 4.74
C HIS A 260 -10.47 5.03 4.35
N GLY A 261 -11.43 5.45 5.16
CA GLY A 261 -12.84 5.16 4.93
C GLY A 261 -13.32 3.87 5.61
N THR A 262 -14.63 3.63 5.54
CA THR A 262 -15.24 2.44 6.12
C THR A 262 -14.99 1.20 5.26
N SER A 263 -15.06 0.02 5.88
CA SER A 263 -15.05 -1.27 5.17
C SER A 263 -16.05 -1.31 4.01
N GLU A 264 -17.26 -0.80 4.22
CA GLU A 264 -18.31 -0.75 3.20
C GLU A 264 -17.95 0.16 2.03
N GLN A 265 -17.41 1.37 2.32
CA GLN A 265 -16.98 2.31 1.29
C GLN A 265 -15.85 1.71 0.44
N ARG A 266 -14.83 1.12 1.06
CA ARG A 266 -13.70 0.50 0.37
C ARG A 266 -14.16 -0.63 -0.56
N VAL A 267 -14.99 -1.54 -0.06
CA VAL A 267 -15.60 -2.62 -0.85
C VAL A 267 -16.42 -2.07 -2.03
N SER A 268 -17.24 -1.03 -1.78
CA SER A 268 -18.09 -0.43 -2.81
C SER A 268 -17.27 0.19 -3.94
N TRP A 269 -16.19 0.93 -3.61
CA TRP A 269 -15.35 1.56 -4.61
C TRP A 269 -14.48 0.56 -5.38
N PHE A 270 -13.91 -0.45 -4.72
CA PHE A 270 -13.24 -1.54 -5.42
C PHE A 270 -14.18 -2.22 -6.42
N ARG A 271 -15.40 -2.58 -5.97
CA ARG A 271 -16.40 -3.22 -6.84
C ARG A 271 -16.75 -2.32 -8.03
N ARG A 272 -16.90 -1.03 -7.82
CA ARG A 272 -17.18 -0.08 -8.90
C ARG A 272 -16.11 -0.08 -9.99
N GLY A 273 -14.85 -0.08 -9.62
CA GLY A 273 -13.74 -0.23 -10.56
C GLY A 273 -13.72 -1.59 -11.23
N PHE A 274 -13.96 -2.65 -10.45
CA PHE A 274 -14.00 -4.02 -10.95
C PHE A 274 -15.13 -4.27 -11.95
N ASP A 275 -16.31 -3.75 -11.71
CA ASP A 275 -17.46 -3.95 -12.58
C ASP A 275 -17.34 -3.12 -13.88
N SER A 276 -16.79 -1.91 -13.79
CA SER A 276 -16.68 -1.01 -14.95
C SER A 276 -15.43 -1.26 -15.81
N GLY A 277 -14.28 -1.53 -15.17
CA GLY A 277 -12.97 -1.54 -15.83
C GLY A 277 -12.50 -0.16 -16.33
N GLU A 278 -13.20 0.92 -15.95
CA GLU A 278 -13.00 2.26 -16.49
C GLU A 278 -12.47 3.22 -15.41
N PRO A 279 -11.29 3.86 -15.58
CA PRO A 279 -10.75 4.83 -14.62
C PRO A 279 -11.70 5.99 -14.33
N GLN A 280 -12.50 6.41 -15.31
CA GLN A 280 -13.48 7.50 -15.19
C GLN A 280 -14.59 7.19 -14.18
N ALA A 281 -14.88 5.91 -13.92
CA ALA A 281 -15.82 5.51 -12.89
C ALA A 281 -15.30 5.79 -11.47
N CYS A 282 -13.99 6.06 -11.31
CA CYS A 282 -13.31 6.21 -10.03
C CYS A 282 -13.24 7.66 -9.52
N ASP A 283 -14.06 8.57 -10.03
CA ASP A 283 -14.07 9.96 -9.53
C ASP A 283 -14.76 10.05 -8.17
N THR A 284 -13.96 10.03 -7.09
CA THR A 284 -14.42 10.22 -5.70
C THR A 284 -14.58 11.69 -5.32
N PHE A 285 -14.13 12.61 -6.17
CA PHE A 285 -14.13 14.05 -5.93
C PHE A 285 -15.31 14.76 -6.61
N ALA A 286 -16.02 14.08 -7.54
CA ALA A 286 -17.22 14.63 -8.14
C ALA A 286 -18.21 15.05 -7.05
N SER A 287 -18.71 16.27 -7.14
CA SER A 287 -19.81 16.76 -6.30
C SER A 287 -21.05 15.91 -6.53
N ARG A 288 -21.58 15.27 -5.52
CA ARG A 288 -22.92 14.68 -5.54
C ARG A 288 -23.93 15.69 -5.08
#